data_920fd4f12de603e1d0e9189595ec60c8
#
_entry.id   920fd4f12de603e1d0e9189595ec60c8
#
_cell.length_a   1.000
_cell.length_b   1.000
_cell.length_c   1.000
_cell.angle_alpha   90.00
_cell.angle_beta   90.00
_cell.angle_gamma   90.00
#
_symmetry.space_group_name_H-M   'P 1'
#
loop_
_entity.id
_entity.type
_entity.pdbx_description
1 polymer ?
#
loop_
_entity_poly.entity_id
_entity_poly.type
_entity_poly.pdbx_seq_one_letter_code
_entity_poly.pdbx_strand_id
1 'polypeptide(L)'
;SDYLNDFIALGKPVTVKVRADIQFELCTENSVLKSHPSVFIKQSVVTMHLPVKVGDYTDFYSSIEHATNIGTMFRDPDNALLPNWKHLPVGYHGRASSIIVSGQNVHRPKGQVVLEAGSPPTFQASTRVDFELEMGFIIGKPSSLGDSVSTENADT
;
A
#
# COMPACT_ATOMS: atom_id res chain seq x y z
N SER A 1 6.85 10.23 -19.36
CA SER A 1 6.50 9.00 -18.65
C SER A 1 5.06 9.10 -18.18
N ASP A 2 4.29 8.03 -18.31
CA ASP A 2 2.91 7.97 -17.84
C ASP A 2 2.82 7.68 -16.33
N TYR A 3 3.95 7.41 -15.70
CA TYR A 3 4.09 7.07 -14.30
C TYR A 3 5.19 7.88 -13.63
N LEU A 4 5.12 7.99 -12.30
CA LEU A 4 6.08 8.73 -11.49
C LEU A 4 7.35 7.92 -11.13
N ASN A 5 7.52 6.70 -11.63
CA ASN A 5 8.67 5.86 -11.30
C ASN A 5 10.00 6.57 -11.53
N ASP A 6 10.20 7.18 -12.71
CA ASP A 6 11.44 7.90 -13.04
C ASP A 6 11.67 9.13 -12.13
N PHE A 7 10.59 9.82 -11.76
CA PHE A 7 10.64 10.94 -10.83
C PHE A 7 11.04 10.49 -9.42
N ILE A 8 10.44 9.40 -8.94
CA ILE A 8 10.73 8.84 -7.61
C ILE A 8 12.18 8.34 -7.55
N ALA A 9 12.69 7.77 -8.65
CA ALA A 9 14.07 7.30 -8.77
C ALA A 9 15.13 8.42 -8.66
N LEU A 10 14.75 9.69 -8.80
CA LEU A 10 15.64 10.83 -8.54
C LEU A 10 16.02 10.97 -7.05
N GLY A 11 15.31 10.25 -6.18
CA GLY A 11 15.59 10.21 -4.75
C GLY A 11 14.93 11.32 -3.94
N LYS A 12 14.93 11.15 -2.63
CA LYS A 12 14.28 12.04 -1.66
C LYS A 12 14.70 13.51 -1.74
N PRO A 13 15.99 13.88 -1.95
CA PRO A 13 16.35 15.28 -2.04
C PRO A 13 15.57 16.05 -3.11
N VAL A 14 15.27 15.38 -4.24
CA VAL A 14 14.49 15.98 -5.33
C VAL A 14 13.00 15.94 -5.04
N THR A 15 12.48 14.77 -4.67
CA THR A 15 11.03 14.58 -4.47
C THR A 15 10.49 15.40 -3.30
N VAL A 16 11.23 15.47 -2.19
CA VAL A 16 10.88 16.31 -1.03
C VAL A 16 10.90 17.78 -1.38
N LYS A 17 11.93 18.23 -2.13
CA LYS A 17 11.99 19.62 -2.58
C LYS A 17 10.81 20.01 -3.46
N VAL A 18 10.48 19.19 -4.46
CA VAL A 18 9.32 19.45 -5.33
C VAL A 18 8.02 19.50 -4.53
N ARG A 19 7.85 18.57 -3.58
CA ARG A 19 6.69 18.59 -2.69
C ARG A 19 6.64 19.88 -1.86
N ALA A 20 7.75 20.30 -1.28
CA ALA A 20 7.83 21.52 -0.48
C ALA A 20 7.52 22.77 -1.33
N ASP A 21 8.06 22.84 -2.55
CA ASP A 21 7.80 23.94 -3.48
C ASP A 21 6.31 24.03 -3.84
N ILE A 22 5.67 22.89 -4.16
CA ILE A 22 4.23 22.85 -4.45
C ILE A 22 3.41 23.25 -3.22
N GLN A 23 3.74 22.76 -2.04
CA GLN A 23 3.06 23.16 -0.80
C GLN A 23 3.20 24.65 -0.51
N PHE A 24 4.39 25.19 -0.68
CA PHE A 24 4.64 26.64 -0.53
C PHE A 24 3.76 27.43 -1.49
N GLU A 25 3.76 27.10 -2.77
CA GLU A 25 2.98 27.78 -3.79
C GLU A 25 1.45 27.69 -3.52
N LEU A 26 0.98 26.55 -3.02
CA LEU A 26 -0.45 26.37 -2.67
C LEU A 26 -0.86 27.20 -1.44
N CYS A 27 0.05 27.39 -0.47
CA CYS A 27 -0.20 28.12 0.77
C CYS A 27 0.05 29.62 0.67
N THR A 28 0.90 30.06 -0.28
CA THR A 28 1.25 31.49 -0.44
C THR A 28 0.13 32.24 -1.14
N GLU A 29 -0.21 33.43 -0.63
CA GLU A 29 -1.36 34.21 -1.13
C GLU A 29 -1.17 34.66 -2.59
N ASN A 30 0.02 35.19 -2.94
CA ASN A 30 0.35 35.69 -4.27
C ASN A 30 1.31 34.75 -5.01
N SER A 31 0.98 33.46 -5.05
CA SER A 31 1.83 32.47 -5.67
C SER A 31 1.74 32.46 -7.20
N VAL A 32 2.80 31.98 -7.84
CA VAL A 32 2.81 31.80 -9.31
C VAL A 32 1.73 30.81 -9.74
N LEU A 33 1.52 29.72 -9.00
CA LEU A 33 0.46 28.76 -9.33
C LEU A 33 -0.94 29.37 -9.29
N LYS A 34 -1.22 30.24 -8.30
CA LYS A 34 -2.52 30.91 -8.16
C LYS A 34 -2.77 31.93 -9.27
N SER A 35 -1.73 32.47 -9.90
CA SER A 35 -1.86 33.34 -11.06
C SER A 35 -2.19 32.59 -12.36
N HIS A 36 -2.10 31.25 -12.34
CA HIS A 36 -2.42 30.37 -13.45
C HIS A 36 -3.60 29.42 -13.12
N PRO A 37 -4.83 29.91 -13.07
CA PRO A 37 -5.98 29.10 -12.62
C PRO A 37 -6.23 27.85 -13.47
N SER A 38 -5.71 27.79 -14.69
CA SER A 38 -5.81 26.61 -15.57
C SER A 38 -5.03 25.39 -15.06
N VAL A 39 -4.11 25.55 -14.09
CA VAL A 39 -3.42 24.40 -13.48
C VAL A 39 -4.29 23.67 -12.45
N PHE A 40 -5.38 24.30 -12.00
CA PHE A 40 -6.31 23.73 -11.04
C PHE A 40 -7.50 23.10 -11.77
N ILE A 41 -7.57 21.79 -11.75
CA ILE A 41 -8.64 21.04 -12.39
C ILE A 41 -9.54 20.44 -11.31
N LYS A 42 -10.85 20.57 -11.47
CA LYS A 42 -11.80 19.97 -10.54
C LYS A 42 -11.65 18.44 -10.52
N GLN A 43 -11.57 17.85 -9.36
CA GLN A 43 -11.45 16.40 -9.19
C GLN A 43 -12.59 15.62 -9.88
N SER A 44 -13.78 16.21 -9.98
CA SER A 44 -14.95 15.58 -10.61
C SER A 44 -14.84 15.39 -12.13
N VAL A 45 -13.88 16.05 -12.78
CA VAL A 45 -13.69 15.96 -14.25
C VAL A 45 -12.36 15.33 -14.64
N VAL A 46 -11.62 14.81 -13.69
CA VAL A 46 -10.36 14.07 -13.95
C VAL A 46 -10.55 12.58 -13.77
N THR A 47 -9.75 11.81 -14.51
CA THR A 47 -9.63 10.36 -14.31
C THR A 47 -8.34 10.09 -13.52
N MET A 48 -8.48 9.44 -12.38
CA MET A 48 -7.32 9.05 -11.57
C MET A 48 -6.70 7.76 -12.09
N HIS A 49 -5.38 7.73 -12.10
CA HIS A 49 -4.59 6.57 -12.50
C HIS A 49 -3.68 6.16 -11.34
N LEU A 50 -3.15 4.93 -11.38
CA LEU A 50 -2.07 4.55 -10.46
C LEU A 50 -0.87 5.47 -10.69
N PRO A 51 -0.31 6.06 -9.63
CA PRO A 51 0.82 6.99 -9.79
C PRO A 51 2.10 6.30 -10.23
N VAL A 52 2.20 5.00 -10.02
CA VAL A 52 3.38 4.19 -10.35
C VAL A 52 2.99 2.93 -11.11
N LYS A 53 3.88 2.48 -11.98
CA LYS A 53 3.85 1.13 -12.51
C LYS A 53 4.41 0.21 -11.43
N VAL A 54 3.54 -0.57 -10.80
CA VAL A 54 3.91 -1.49 -9.72
C VAL A 54 4.63 -2.69 -10.34
N GLY A 55 5.84 -2.98 -9.87
CA GLY A 55 6.60 -4.19 -10.23
C GLY A 55 6.24 -5.35 -9.31
N ASP A 56 6.56 -5.16 -8.05
CA ASP A 56 6.34 -6.13 -6.98
C ASP A 56 5.55 -5.51 -5.84
N TYR A 57 4.95 -6.35 -5.03
CA TYR A 57 4.20 -5.95 -3.85
C TYR A 57 4.52 -6.92 -2.71
N THR A 58 4.97 -6.37 -1.60
CA THR A 58 5.17 -7.12 -0.35
C THR A 58 4.32 -6.49 0.73
N ASP A 59 3.60 -7.33 1.45
CA ASP A 59 2.72 -6.96 2.54
C ASP A 59 3.29 -7.45 3.87
N PHE A 60 3.42 -6.55 4.84
CA PHE A 60 3.99 -6.83 6.16
C PHE A 60 2.94 -6.75 7.24
N TYR A 61 2.85 -7.78 8.02
CA TYR A 61 1.97 -7.90 9.19
C TYR A 61 2.60 -7.24 10.42
N SER A 62 2.79 -5.91 10.40
CA SER A 62 3.66 -5.19 11.32
C SER A 62 2.96 -4.45 12.46
N SER A 63 1.62 -4.26 12.41
CA SER A 63 0.87 -3.66 13.52
C SER A 63 0.54 -4.69 14.59
N ILE A 64 0.99 -4.45 15.83
CA ILE A 64 0.72 -5.35 16.98
C ILE A 64 -0.77 -5.38 17.33
N GLU A 65 -1.46 -4.26 17.19
CA GLU A 65 -2.89 -4.14 17.43
C GLU A 65 -3.68 -4.96 16.43
N HIS A 66 -3.37 -4.82 15.15
CA HIS A 66 -3.99 -5.59 14.09
C HIS A 66 -3.72 -7.09 14.26
N ALA A 67 -2.47 -7.48 14.45
CA ALA A 67 -2.07 -8.86 14.65
C ALA A 67 -2.73 -9.50 15.89
N THR A 68 -2.89 -8.74 16.98
CA THR A 68 -3.57 -9.21 18.19
C THR A 68 -5.07 -9.38 17.95
N ASN A 69 -5.71 -8.38 17.32
CA ASN A 69 -7.15 -8.43 17.04
C ASN A 69 -7.51 -9.63 16.15
N ILE A 70 -6.77 -9.84 15.07
CA ILE A 70 -6.96 -11.00 14.20
C ILE A 70 -6.62 -12.30 14.93
N GLY A 71 -5.54 -12.31 15.71
CA GLY A 71 -5.12 -13.48 16.48
C GLY A 71 -6.20 -13.96 17.45
N THR A 72 -6.88 -13.06 18.15
CA THR A 72 -7.95 -13.38 19.10
C THR A 72 -9.21 -13.95 18.43
N MET A 73 -9.41 -13.73 17.15
CA MET A 73 -10.52 -14.33 16.41
C MET A 73 -10.31 -15.83 16.14
N PHE A 74 -9.07 -16.30 16.14
CA PHE A 74 -8.71 -17.65 15.73
C PHE A 74 -7.96 -18.46 16.79
N ARG A 75 -7.50 -17.83 17.87
CA ARG A 75 -6.68 -18.41 18.93
C ARG A 75 -7.14 -17.95 20.28
N ASP A 76 -6.60 -18.58 21.32
CA ASP A 76 -6.74 -18.12 22.68
C ASP A 76 -6.21 -16.68 22.80
N PRO A 77 -6.94 -15.75 23.44
CA PRO A 77 -6.50 -14.37 23.63
C PRO A 77 -5.12 -14.24 24.28
N ASP A 78 -4.76 -15.13 25.21
CA ASP A 78 -3.45 -15.13 25.86
C ASP A 78 -2.31 -15.55 24.91
N ASN A 79 -2.65 -16.19 23.79
CA ASN A 79 -1.74 -16.65 22.75
C ASN A 79 -2.10 -16.09 21.36
N ALA A 80 -2.66 -14.89 21.30
CA ALA A 80 -3.09 -14.27 20.05
C ALA A 80 -1.95 -14.07 19.05
N LEU A 81 -0.76 -13.69 19.53
CA LEU A 81 0.44 -13.51 18.71
C LEU A 81 1.26 -14.79 18.68
N LEU A 82 1.70 -15.18 17.48
CA LEU A 82 2.68 -16.25 17.32
C LEU A 82 4.03 -15.83 17.92
N PRO A 83 4.81 -16.79 18.51
CA PRO A 83 6.07 -16.46 19.19
C PRO A 83 7.05 -15.65 18.35
N ASN A 84 7.12 -15.92 17.06
CA ASN A 84 8.03 -15.22 16.15
C ASN A 84 7.61 -13.81 15.76
N TRP A 85 6.36 -13.42 16.00
CA TRP A 85 5.83 -12.16 15.52
C TRP A 85 6.64 -10.95 16.01
N LYS A 86 7.14 -11.00 17.27
CA LYS A 86 7.95 -9.93 17.87
C LYS A 86 9.44 -9.95 17.46
N HIS A 87 9.86 -10.97 16.71
CA HIS A 87 11.27 -11.20 16.43
C HIS A 87 11.60 -11.19 14.93
N LEU A 88 10.60 -11.40 14.08
CA LEU A 88 10.77 -11.47 12.62
C LEU A 88 9.79 -10.53 11.94
N PRO A 89 10.19 -9.85 10.85
CA PRO A 89 9.26 -9.10 10.02
C PRO A 89 8.37 -10.10 9.26
N VAL A 90 7.20 -10.38 9.81
CA VAL A 90 6.23 -11.27 9.18
C VAL A 90 5.60 -10.56 7.99
N GLY A 91 5.66 -11.18 6.83
CA GLY A 91 5.11 -10.61 5.60
C GLY A 91 5.03 -11.66 4.50
N TYR A 92 4.48 -11.30 3.37
CA TYR A 92 4.37 -12.17 2.20
C TYR A 92 4.53 -11.39 0.90
N HIS A 93 4.97 -12.08 -0.14
CA HIS A 93 4.98 -11.53 -1.50
C HIS A 93 3.56 -11.54 -2.05
N GLY A 94 2.98 -10.36 -2.23
CA GLY A 94 1.60 -10.19 -2.66
C GLY A 94 1.44 -10.15 -4.18
N ARG A 95 0.19 -9.98 -4.60
CA ARG A 95 -0.17 -9.90 -6.02
C ARG A 95 -0.25 -8.45 -6.49
N ALA A 96 0.79 -7.97 -7.16
CA ALA A 96 0.86 -6.61 -7.71
C ALA A 96 -0.25 -6.32 -8.74
N SER A 97 -0.67 -7.32 -9.51
CA SER A 97 -1.64 -7.17 -10.59
C SER A 97 -3.07 -6.82 -10.14
N SER A 98 -3.39 -6.93 -8.86
CA SER A 98 -4.70 -6.57 -8.31
C SER A 98 -4.71 -5.24 -7.57
N ILE A 99 -3.64 -4.46 -7.65
CA ILE A 99 -3.60 -3.09 -7.13
C ILE A 99 -4.30 -2.17 -8.14
N ILE A 100 -5.39 -1.57 -7.72
CA ILE A 100 -6.25 -0.73 -8.55
C ILE A 100 -6.50 0.62 -7.88
N VAL A 101 -6.99 1.60 -8.64
CA VAL A 101 -7.36 2.91 -8.11
C VAL A 101 -8.70 2.85 -7.39
N SER A 102 -8.92 3.76 -6.45
CA SER A 102 -10.20 3.94 -5.77
C SER A 102 -11.34 4.19 -6.75
N GLY A 103 -12.53 3.69 -6.41
CA GLY A 103 -13.74 3.84 -7.22
C GLY A 103 -13.99 2.70 -8.21
N GLN A 104 -13.04 1.79 -8.39
CA GLN A 104 -13.29 0.58 -9.16
C GLN A 104 -14.01 -0.48 -8.32
N ASN A 105 -14.94 -1.19 -8.95
CA ASN A 105 -15.66 -2.26 -8.28
C ASN A 105 -14.79 -3.50 -8.12
N VAL A 106 -14.85 -4.10 -6.94
CA VAL A 106 -14.20 -5.37 -6.65
C VAL A 106 -15.23 -6.49 -6.77
N HIS A 107 -14.97 -7.44 -7.66
CA HIS A 107 -15.81 -8.61 -7.82
C HIS A 107 -15.66 -9.57 -6.64
N ARG A 108 -16.79 -10.03 -6.08
CA ARG A 108 -16.78 -11.09 -5.07
C ARG A 108 -16.15 -12.34 -5.67
N PRO A 109 -15.05 -12.86 -5.11
CA PRO A 109 -14.37 -14.02 -5.68
C PRO A 109 -15.18 -15.29 -5.51
N LYS A 110 -14.96 -16.24 -6.40
CA LYS A 110 -15.41 -17.62 -6.29
C LYS A 110 -14.20 -18.53 -6.09
N GLY A 111 -14.39 -19.59 -5.34
CA GLY A 111 -13.33 -20.56 -5.07
C GLY A 111 -13.85 -21.78 -4.37
N GLN A 112 -12.95 -22.70 -4.06
CA GLN A 112 -13.24 -23.88 -3.27
C GLN A 112 -13.32 -23.51 -1.80
N VAL A 113 -14.44 -23.86 -1.17
CA VAL A 113 -14.72 -23.58 0.24
C VAL A 113 -15.09 -24.88 0.94
N VAL A 114 -14.44 -25.17 2.06
CA VAL A 114 -14.82 -26.23 2.99
C VAL A 114 -15.79 -25.62 3.99
N LEU A 115 -17.07 -26.03 3.93
CA LEU A 115 -18.12 -25.48 4.79
C LEU A 115 -18.09 -26.10 6.19
N GLU A 116 -17.76 -27.37 6.27
CA GLU A 116 -17.65 -28.12 7.52
C GLU A 116 -16.32 -28.89 7.55
N ALA A 117 -15.67 -28.92 8.69
CA ALA A 117 -14.42 -29.64 8.85
C ALA A 117 -14.57 -31.11 8.42
N GLY A 118 -13.70 -31.58 7.53
CA GLY A 118 -13.75 -32.93 6.98
C GLY A 118 -14.68 -33.15 5.79
N SER A 119 -15.47 -32.14 5.39
CA SER A 119 -16.28 -32.24 4.18
C SER A 119 -15.45 -31.96 2.92
N PRO A 120 -15.82 -32.52 1.76
CA PRO A 120 -15.27 -32.12 0.48
C PRO A 120 -15.50 -30.62 0.19
N PRO A 121 -14.55 -29.92 -0.46
CA PRO A 121 -14.74 -28.54 -0.83
C PRO A 121 -15.83 -28.38 -1.90
N THR A 122 -16.58 -27.30 -1.83
CA THR A 122 -17.55 -26.87 -2.84
C THR A 122 -17.08 -25.61 -3.53
N PHE A 123 -17.28 -25.50 -4.84
CA PHE A 123 -16.96 -24.29 -5.60
C PHE A 123 -18.12 -23.30 -5.53
N GLN A 124 -17.90 -22.17 -4.86
CA GLN A 124 -18.96 -21.18 -4.65
C GLN A 124 -18.37 -19.76 -4.49
N ALA A 125 -19.25 -18.76 -4.47
CA ALA A 125 -18.85 -17.40 -4.11
C ALA A 125 -18.44 -17.35 -2.63
N SER A 126 -17.39 -16.55 -2.33
CA SER A 126 -16.98 -16.29 -0.95
C SER A 126 -18.14 -15.70 -0.15
N THR A 127 -18.45 -16.31 1.00
CA THR A 127 -19.51 -15.83 1.91
C THR A 127 -19.02 -14.73 2.83
N ARG A 128 -17.70 -14.60 3.01
CA ARG A 128 -17.06 -13.62 3.87
C ARG A 128 -16.09 -12.78 3.04
N VAL A 129 -16.24 -11.48 3.14
CA VAL A 129 -15.33 -10.48 2.55
C VAL A 129 -15.03 -9.48 3.65
N ASP A 130 -13.76 -9.19 3.82
CA ASP A 130 -13.24 -8.24 4.79
C ASP A 130 -12.42 -7.18 4.08
N PHE A 131 -12.04 -6.11 4.78
CA PHE A 131 -11.11 -5.10 4.31
C PHE A 131 -10.18 -4.67 5.43
N GLU A 132 -9.02 -4.20 5.06
CA GLU A 132 -8.02 -3.64 5.96
C GLU A 132 -7.64 -2.24 5.46
N LEU A 133 -7.40 -1.32 6.39
CA LEU A 133 -6.90 0.02 6.09
C LEU A 133 -5.42 0.08 6.41
N GLU A 134 -4.60 0.23 5.39
CA GLU A 134 -3.16 0.21 5.51
C GLU A 134 -2.51 1.40 4.81
N MET A 135 -1.30 1.72 5.25
CA MET A 135 -0.43 2.69 4.60
C MET A 135 0.59 1.95 3.73
N GLY A 136 0.65 2.32 2.46
CA GLY A 136 1.65 1.83 1.52
C GLY A 136 2.79 2.82 1.33
N PHE A 137 3.98 2.31 1.04
CA PHE A 137 5.11 3.13 0.59
C PHE A 137 5.78 2.49 -0.63
N ILE A 138 6.52 3.29 -1.36
CA ILE A 138 7.14 2.89 -2.61
C ILE A 138 8.65 2.89 -2.42
N ILE A 139 9.30 1.79 -2.77
CA ILE A 139 10.76 1.71 -2.83
C ILE A 139 11.21 2.47 -4.08
N GLY A 140 11.71 3.67 -3.88
CA GLY A 140 12.13 4.56 -4.96
C GLY A 140 13.54 4.26 -5.49
N LYS A 141 14.40 3.75 -4.61
CA LYS A 141 15.79 3.39 -4.94
C LYS A 141 16.09 2.00 -4.39
N PRO A 142 16.36 1.02 -5.23
CA PRO A 142 16.71 -0.31 -4.78
C PRO A 142 18.09 -0.33 -4.11
N SER A 143 18.29 -1.23 -3.15
CA SER A 143 19.62 -1.61 -2.68
C SER A 143 20.32 -2.49 -3.70
N SER A 144 21.66 -2.57 -3.64
CA SER A 144 22.40 -3.57 -4.42
C SER A 144 22.09 -4.98 -3.93
N LEU A 145 22.14 -5.94 -4.83
CA LEU A 145 21.92 -7.34 -4.46
C LEU A 145 22.91 -7.79 -3.41
N GLY A 146 22.39 -8.29 -2.30
CA GLY A 146 23.20 -8.74 -1.16
C GLY A 146 23.50 -7.66 -0.11
N ASP A 147 23.20 -6.41 -0.38
CA ASP A 147 23.38 -5.32 0.58
C ASP A 147 22.14 -5.16 1.47
N SER A 148 22.38 -4.99 2.77
CA SER A 148 21.34 -4.60 3.72
C SER A 148 21.24 -3.09 3.82
N VAL A 149 20.03 -2.61 4.10
CA VAL A 149 19.77 -1.19 4.41
C VAL A 149 19.59 -1.05 5.92
N SER A 150 20.37 -0.17 6.54
CA SER A 150 20.19 0.12 7.97
C SER A 150 18.92 0.94 8.21
N THR A 151 18.41 0.89 9.43
CA THR A 151 17.21 1.67 9.82
C THR A 151 17.42 3.17 9.69
N GLU A 152 18.65 3.67 9.89
CA GLU A 152 19.01 5.09 9.72
C GLU A 152 18.96 5.54 8.25
N ASN A 153 19.11 4.60 7.31
CA ASN A 153 19.14 4.88 5.88
C ASN A 153 17.87 4.38 5.16
N ALA A 154 16.93 3.77 5.87
CA ALA A 154 15.74 3.17 5.27
C ALA A 154 14.83 4.19 4.57
N ASP A 155 14.95 5.45 4.93
CA ASP A 155 14.13 6.53 4.39
C ASP A 155 14.88 7.51 3.48
N THR A 156 16.11 7.22 3.06
CA THR A 156 16.94 8.07 2.19
C THR A 156 16.84 7.79 0.69
#